data_818cb3ee0fd3078bce0ee1fba76d90cc
#
_entry.id   818cb3ee0fd3078bce0ee1fba76d90cc
#
_cell.length_a   1.000
_cell.length_b   1.000
_cell.length_c   1.000
_cell.angle_alpha   90.00
_cell.angle_beta   90.00
_cell.angle_gamma   90.00
#
_symmetry.space_group_name_H-M   'P 1'
#
loop_
_entity.id
_entity.type
_entity.pdbx_description
1 polymer ?
#
loop_
_entity_poly.entity_id
_entity_poly.type
_entity_poly.pdbx_seq_one_letter_code
_entity_poly.pdbx_strand_id
1 'polypeptide(L)'
;MKMRFVLVCGLILSVVTSKAQTAFEEISADPNKSASVYYAYPEISEQYTLPPEGYTPFYISHYGRHGSRYLISDSEYQTVMEILDKADAVGFLTDKGKSVRSRLEVVWRDAEGLGGQLTPLGYRQHRSISERMFYNFPDVFKGKRKISACSTVVIRCALSMATFCETLKGLNPELQFTYGSGERYMRYLNYWNENAREFTSDESDWRKDYHEFCREHIHPERLMRLLFSNQNYVQQHVNQEQLMMGLYWIASDIQNTELDLSFYDIFEKEELFDIWQVNNYKHYVCNGTCPWGKEIVQRTFIPLLENILDSANEAIQNDEMAATLRFGHDGNVMPLTGLLHLEGCYGEETNSENFYRVWSDYKIVPMAAKLLQKSEMRKDIVIELS
;
A
#
# COMPACT_ATOMS: atom_id res chain seq x y z
N MET A 1 30.77 -32.03 -61.58
CA MET A 1 30.84 -30.71 -60.89
C MET A 1 29.49 -30.47 -60.26
N LYS A 2 29.33 -30.78 -58.94
CA LYS A 2 28.05 -30.64 -58.19
C LYS A 2 28.12 -29.37 -57.37
N MET A 3 27.31 -28.39 -57.72
CA MET A 3 27.19 -27.09 -57.04
C MET A 3 26.24 -27.31 -55.82
N ARG A 4 26.79 -27.11 -54.60
CA ARG A 4 25.99 -27.12 -53.35
C ARG A 4 25.51 -25.69 -53.10
N PHE A 5 24.20 -25.49 -53.16
CA PHE A 5 23.54 -24.29 -52.64
C PHE A 5 23.49 -24.36 -51.11
N VAL A 6 24.12 -23.40 -50.43
CA VAL A 6 23.99 -23.18 -49.01
C VAL A 6 22.92 -22.12 -48.81
N LEU A 7 21.78 -22.53 -48.28
CA LEU A 7 20.68 -21.64 -47.88
C LEU A 7 21.02 -21.07 -46.49
N VAL A 8 21.38 -19.82 -46.41
CA VAL A 8 21.56 -19.10 -45.14
C VAL A 8 20.20 -18.53 -44.72
N CYS A 9 19.49 -19.23 -43.82
CA CYS A 9 18.34 -18.67 -43.14
C CYS A 9 18.79 -17.67 -42.05
N GLY A 10 18.71 -16.37 -42.38
CA GLY A 10 18.87 -15.32 -41.39
C GLY A 10 17.66 -15.25 -40.44
N LEU A 11 17.84 -15.73 -39.22
CA LEU A 11 16.91 -15.50 -38.15
C LEU A 11 17.01 -14.02 -37.73
N ILE A 12 16.05 -13.19 -38.16
CA ILE A 12 15.87 -11.86 -37.60
C ILE A 12 15.21 -12.05 -36.25
N LEU A 13 15.99 -12.04 -35.15
CA LEU A 13 15.49 -11.89 -33.81
C LEU A 13 14.99 -10.43 -33.65
N SER A 14 13.70 -10.21 -33.83
CA SER A 14 13.07 -8.97 -33.39
C SER A 14 13.05 -8.98 -31.86
N VAL A 15 14.03 -8.35 -31.24
CA VAL A 15 13.99 -8.01 -29.81
C VAL A 15 12.90 -6.97 -29.64
N VAL A 16 11.72 -7.42 -29.26
CA VAL A 16 10.68 -6.52 -28.75
C VAL A 16 11.16 -6.06 -27.38
N THR A 17 11.85 -4.93 -27.34
CA THR A 17 12.10 -4.21 -26.08
C THR A 17 10.76 -3.67 -25.61
N SER A 18 10.07 -4.41 -24.76
CA SER A 18 8.98 -3.89 -23.96
C SER A 18 9.59 -2.80 -23.08
N LYS A 19 9.41 -1.52 -23.47
CA LYS A 19 9.70 -0.43 -22.55
C LYS A 19 8.73 -0.57 -21.39
N ALA A 20 9.24 -0.69 -20.17
CA ALA A 20 8.41 -0.58 -18.98
C ALA A 20 7.66 0.76 -19.03
N GLN A 21 6.36 0.71 -18.81
CA GLN A 21 5.52 1.91 -18.77
C GLN A 21 5.98 2.80 -17.62
N THR A 22 6.08 4.10 -17.88
CA THR A 22 6.46 5.07 -16.83
C THR A 22 5.32 5.26 -15.83
N ALA A 23 5.63 5.70 -14.60
CA ALA A 23 4.59 6.00 -13.60
C ALA A 23 3.60 7.06 -14.11
N PHE A 24 4.04 8.03 -14.90
CA PHE A 24 3.16 9.02 -15.53
C PHE A 24 2.16 8.37 -16.51
N GLU A 25 2.63 7.46 -17.36
CA GLU A 25 1.76 6.74 -18.31
C GLU A 25 0.75 5.84 -17.58
N GLU A 26 1.20 5.17 -16.50
CA GLU A 26 0.34 4.31 -15.69
C GLU A 26 -0.75 5.10 -14.96
N ILE A 27 -0.41 6.22 -14.32
CA ILE A 27 -1.35 7.11 -13.62
C ILE A 27 -2.29 7.80 -14.63
N SER A 28 -1.78 8.21 -15.80
CA SER A 28 -2.58 8.79 -16.87
C SER A 28 -3.63 7.83 -17.45
N ALA A 29 -3.32 6.53 -17.45
CA ALA A 29 -4.22 5.47 -17.91
C ALA A 29 -5.22 5.04 -16.82
N ASP A 30 -4.79 5.06 -15.55
CA ASP A 30 -5.62 4.72 -14.39
C ASP A 30 -5.34 5.72 -13.25
N PRO A 31 -6.19 6.77 -13.12
CA PRO A 31 -6.04 7.78 -12.08
C PRO A 31 -6.02 7.23 -10.64
N ASN A 32 -6.59 6.04 -10.39
CA ASN A 32 -6.54 5.41 -9.07
C ASN A 32 -5.12 5.14 -8.58
N LYS A 33 -4.17 4.95 -9.49
CA LYS A 33 -2.76 4.76 -9.14
C LYS A 33 -2.10 6.02 -8.57
N SER A 34 -2.65 7.21 -8.85
CA SER A 34 -2.19 8.44 -8.19
C SER A 34 -2.47 8.45 -6.69
N ALA A 35 -3.36 7.59 -6.21
CA ALA A 35 -3.79 7.55 -4.81
C ALA A 35 -2.67 7.15 -3.81
N SER A 36 -1.45 6.91 -4.26
CA SER A 36 -0.33 6.59 -3.37
C SER A 36 -0.67 5.39 -2.47
N VAL A 37 -0.50 5.52 -1.16
CA VAL A 37 -0.86 4.48 -0.17
C VAL A 37 -2.37 4.22 -0.03
N TYR A 38 -3.23 5.00 -0.67
CA TYR A 38 -4.68 4.74 -0.76
C TYR A 38 -5.07 3.90 -1.98
N TYR A 39 -4.12 3.53 -2.84
CA TYR A 39 -4.42 2.65 -3.95
C TYR A 39 -5.04 1.35 -3.44
N ALA A 40 -6.22 0.99 -3.95
CA ALA A 40 -6.90 -0.23 -3.53
C ALA A 40 -6.12 -1.47 -3.98
N TYR A 41 -6.27 -2.57 -3.24
CA TYR A 41 -5.62 -3.84 -3.58
C TYR A 41 -6.06 -4.31 -4.96
N PRO A 42 -5.16 -4.46 -5.92
CA PRO A 42 -5.51 -4.86 -7.28
C PRO A 42 -5.97 -6.32 -7.33
N GLU A 43 -6.77 -6.64 -8.33
CA GLU A 43 -7.05 -8.04 -8.64
C GLU A 43 -5.76 -8.74 -9.09
N ILE A 44 -5.40 -9.82 -8.42
CA ILE A 44 -4.21 -10.61 -8.74
C ILE A 44 -4.64 -11.79 -9.60
N SER A 45 -4.22 -11.76 -10.86
CA SER A 45 -4.38 -12.87 -11.82
C SER A 45 -3.18 -13.84 -11.82
N GLU A 46 -2.05 -13.43 -11.25
CA GLU A 46 -0.83 -14.22 -11.24
C GLU A 46 -0.93 -15.40 -10.27
N GLN A 47 -0.42 -16.54 -10.72
CA GLN A 47 -0.32 -17.74 -9.87
C GLN A 47 0.98 -17.70 -9.07
N TYR A 48 0.92 -18.24 -7.85
CA TYR A 48 2.13 -18.44 -7.07
C TYR A 48 3.10 -19.40 -7.76
N THR A 49 4.39 -19.11 -7.64
CA THR A 49 5.45 -20.03 -8.10
C THR A 49 5.29 -21.38 -7.40
N LEU A 50 5.25 -22.44 -8.18
CA LEU A 50 5.20 -23.81 -7.64
C LEU A 50 6.46 -24.11 -6.82
N PRO A 51 6.36 -24.95 -5.79
CA PRO A 51 7.53 -25.41 -5.06
C PRO A 51 8.48 -26.18 -5.99
N PRO A 52 9.79 -26.18 -5.70
CA PRO A 52 10.74 -27.03 -6.43
C PRO A 52 10.34 -28.50 -6.36
N GLU A 53 10.74 -29.29 -7.36
CA GLU A 53 10.45 -30.71 -7.38
C GLU A 53 11.01 -31.40 -6.11
N GLY A 54 10.19 -32.23 -5.48
CA GLY A 54 10.54 -32.91 -4.23
C GLY A 54 10.29 -32.10 -2.96
N TYR A 55 9.88 -30.82 -3.05
CA TYR A 55 9.59 -29.98 -1.88
C TYR A 55 8.09 -29.81 -1.67
N THR A 56 7.70 -29.67 -0.40
CA THR A 56 6.30 -29.40 -0.01
C THR A 56 6.30 -28.21 0.96
N PRO A 57 5.45 -27.18 0.75
CA PRO A 57 5.24 -26.12 1.72
C PRO A 57 4.67 -26.70 3.02
N PHE A 58 5.22 -26.32 4.16
CA PHE A 58 4.73 -26.76 5.48
C PHE A 58 4.42 -25.61 6.43
N TYR A 59 4.94 -24.42 6.18
CA TYR A 59 4.76 -23.25 7.02
C TYR A 59 4.68 -21.96 6.19
N ILE A 60 3.86 -21.00 6.66
CA ILE A 60 3.73 -19.68 6.08
C ILE A 60 4.00 -18.60 7.14
N SER A 61 4.93 -17.70 6.85
CA SER A 61 5.10 -16.43 7.55
C SER A 61 4.46 -15.31 6.73
N HIS A 62 3.55 -14.57 7.33
CA HIS A 62 2.80 -13.50 6.70
C HIS A 62 2.97 -12.20 7.46
N TYR A 63 3.22 -11.10 6.76
CA TYR A 63 3.00 -9.74 7.22
C TYR A 63 2.08 -9.03 6.24
N GLY A 64 0.92 -8.55 6.72
CA GLY A 64 -0.08 -7.86 5.92
C GLY A 64 -0.38 -6.46 6.43
N ARG A 65 -0.57 -5.53 5.52
CA ARG A 65 -1.18 -4.23 5.77
C ARG A 65 -2.67 -4.43 6.04
N HIS A 66 -3.31 -3.56 6.85
CA HIS A 66 -4.77 -3.50 6.95
C HIS A 66 -5.44 -3.31 5.58
N GLY A 67 -6.70 -3.71 5.45
CA GLY A 67 -7.51 -3.54 4.24
C GLY A 67 -7.88 -2.10 3.94
N SER A 68 -8.60 -1.90 2.84
CA SER A 68 -9.20 -0.62 2.47
C SER A 68 -9.98 0.00 3.63
N ARG A 69 -9.85 1.31 3.81
CA ARG A 69 -10.40 2.07 4.92
C ARG A 69 -10.83 3.46 4.48
N TYR A 70 -11.69 4.10 5.25
CA TYR A 70 -11.98 5.53 5.12
C TYR A 70 -10.72 6.38 5.42
N LEU A 71 -10.74 7.67 5.06
CA LEU A 71 -9.69 8.62 5.46
C LEU A 71 -9.45 8.50 6.97
N ILE A 72 -8.28 8.90 7.45
CA ILE A 72 -7.84 8.63 8.83
C ILE A 72 -8.79 9.26 9.85
N SER A 73 -9.39 10.40 9.52
CA SER A 73 -10.21 11.17 10.43
C SER A 73 -11.37 11.84 9.70
N ASP A 74 -12.49 11.98 10.37
CA ASP A 74 -13.66 12.73 9.90
C ASP A 74 -13.31 14.16 9.52
N SER A 75 -12.35 14.78 10.23
CA SER A 75 -11.91 16.15 9.96
C SER A 75 -11.32 16.36 8.57
N GLU A 76 -10.79 15.30 7.93
CA GLU A 76 -10.27 15.40 6.55
C GLU A 76 -11.39 15.65 5.55
N TYR A 77 -12.57 15.08 5.77
CA TYR A 77 -13.78 15.37 4.97
C TYR A 77 -14.39 16.73 5.35
N GLN A 78 -14.57 16.98 6.65
CA GLN A 78 -15.24 18.17 7.17
C GLN A 78 -14.54 19.46 6.78
N THR A 79 -13.21 19.48 6.81
CA THR A 79 -12.42 20.68 6.41
C THR A 79 -12.72 21.09 4.96
N VAL A 80 -12.79 20.12 4.04
CA VAL A 80 -13.09 20.39 2.63
C VAL A 80 -14.53 20.87 2.46
N MET A 81 -15.47 20.20 3.16
CA MET A 81 -16.89 20.58 3.13
C MET A 81 -17.11 22.01 3.65
N GLU A 82 -16.53 22.36 4.79
CA GLU A 82 -16.64 23.70 5.37
C GLU A 82 -16.17 24.81 4.43
N ILE A 83 -15.07 24.60 3.70
CA ILE A 83 -14.57 25.59 2.73
C ILE A 83 -15.60 25.80 1.62
N LEU A 84 -16.15 24.71 1.07
CA LEU A 84 -17.12 24.81 -0.01
C LEU A 84 -18.49 25.33 0.48
N ASP A 85 -18.93 24.96 1.67
CA ASP A 85 -20.18 25.45 2.27
C ASP A 85 -20.14 26.96 2.53
N LYS A 86 -19.02 27.47 3.04
CA LYS A 86 -18.81 28.92 3.22
C LYS A 86 -18.87 29.69 1.92
N ALA A 87 -18.30 29.14 0.85
CA ALA A 87 -18.31 29.76 -0.47
C ALA A 87 -19.71 29.69 -1.14
N ASP A 88 -20.42 28.59 -0.96
CA ASP A 88 -21.80 28.41 -1.50
C ASP A 88 -22.76 29.37 -0.82
N ALA A 89 -22.66 29.55 0.51
CA ALA A 89 -23.50 30.46 1.30
C ALA A 89 -23.43 31.91 0.81
N VAL A 90 -22.33 32.32 0.20
CA VAL A 90 -22.14 33.67 -0.38
C VAL A 90 -22.25 33.70 -1.90
N GLY A 91 -22.61 32.58 -2.53
CA GLY A 91 -22.85 32.46 -3.97
C GLY A 91 -21.57 32.50 -4.82
N PHE A 92 -20.41 32.12 -4.29
CA PHE A 92 -19.13 32.19 -4.99
C PHE A 92 -18.64 30.84 -5.54
N LEU A 93 -19.45 29.77 -5.49
CA LEU A 93 -19.15 28.56 -6.23
C LEU A 93 -19.59 28.66 -7.69
N THR A 94 -18.80 28.04 -8.59
CA THR A 94 -19.22 27.75 -9.95
C THR A 94 -20.20 26.56 -9.96
N ASP A 95 -20.80 26.24 -11.11
CA ASP A 95 -21.63 25.04 -11.23
C ASP A 95 -20.82 23.77 -10.96
N LYS A 96 -19.53 23.74 -11.36
CA LYS A 96 -18.62 22.64 -11.02
C LYS A 96 -18.37 22.56 -9.51
N GLY A 97 -18.13 23.70 -8.84
CA GLY A 97 -17.95 23.78 -7.39
C GLY A 97 -19.18 23.27 -6.64
N LYS A 98 -20.40 23.64 -7.07
CA LYS A 98 -21.66 23.13 -6.50
C LYS A 98 -21.81 21.62 -6.72
N SER A 99 -21.43 21.11 -7.89
CA SER A 99 -21.42 19.67 -8.16
C SER A 99 -20.46 18.91 -7.25
N VAL A 100 -19.25 19.44 -7.04
CA VAL A 100 -18.27 18.86 -6.10
C VAL A 100 -18.83 18.83 -4.69
N ARG A 101 -19.39 19.96 -4.21
CA ARG A 101 -20.00 20.05 -2.89
C ARG A 101 -21.12 19.02 -2.70
N SER A 102 -22.02 18.87 -3.69
CA SER A 102 -23.10 17.88 -3.61
C SER A 102 -22.59 16.44 -3.58
N ARG A 103 -21.51 16.12 -4.30
CA ARG A 103 -20.86 14.79 -4.24
C ARG A 103 -20.22 14.55 -2.88
N LEU A 104 -19.60 15.57 -2.27
CA LEU A 104 -19.03 15.49 -0.93
C LEU A 104 -20.08 15.20 0.14
N GLU A 105 -21.30 15.74 0.01
CA GLU A 105 -22.39 15.40 0.93
C GLU A 105 -22.76 13.90 0.86
N VAL A 106 -22.62 13.26 -0.29
CA VAL A 106 -22.82 11.81 -0.45
C VAL A 106 -21.71 11.04 0.23
N VAL A 107 -20.45 11.46 0.00
CA VAL A 107 -19.28 10.84 0.64
C VAL A 107 -19.36 10.96 2.18
N TRP A 108 -19.69 12.14 2.66
CA TRP A 108 -19.80 12.38 4.11
C TRP A 108 -20.85 11.49 4.77
N ARG A 109 -22.02 11.33 4.17
CA ARG A 109 -23.06 10.43 4.69
C ARG A 109 -22.62 8.97 4.78
N ASP A 110 -21.71 8.54 3.93
CA ASP A 110 -21.11 7.20 3.98
C ASP A 110 -19.98 7.10 5.01
N ALA A 111 -19.21 8.18 5.21
CA ALA A 111 -17.97 8.20 5.99
C ALA A 111 -18.14 8.71 7.44
N GLU A 112 -19.23 9.42 7.78
CA GLU A 112 -19.43 10.07 9.08
C GLU A 112 -19.30 9.08 10.25
N GLY A 113 -18.38 9.38 11.18
CA GLY A 113 -18.09 8.54 12.33
C GLY A 113 -17.25 7.29 12.03
N LEU A 114 -16.78 7.14 10.78
CA LEU A 114 -16.01 5.97 10.32
C LEU A 114 -14.52 6.28 10.01
N GLY A 115 -14.04 7.46 10.37
CA GLY A 115 -12.64 7.84 10.14
C GLY A 115 -11.66 6.76 10.61
N GLY A 116 -10.77 6.31 9.72
CA GLY A 116 -9.75 5.30 9.99
C GLY A 116 -10.25 3.86 10.11
N GLN A 117 -11.54 3.59 9.94
CA GLN A 117 -12.12 2.25 10.00
C GLN A 117 -12.07 1.54 8.65
N LEU A 118 -12.08 0.20 8.66
CA LEU A 118 -12.17 -0.59 7.44
C LEU A 118 -13.49 -0.32 6.72
N THR A 119 -13.41 -0.20 5.40
CA THR A 119 -14.59 -0.22 4.53
C THR A 119 -15.06 -1.67 4.28
N PRO A 120 -16.28 -1.88 3.75
CA PRO A 120 -16.72 -3.21 3.31
C PRO A 120 -15.75 -3.88 2.33
N LEU A 121 -15.10 -3.09 1.44
CA LEU A 121 -14.05 -3.57 0.55
C LEU A 121 -12.84 -4.12 1.32
N GLY A 122 -12.40 -3.44 2.39
CA GLY A 122 -11.27 -3.90 3.22
C GLY A 122 -11.50 -5.29 3.82
N TYR A 123 -12.71 -5.57 4.28
CA TYR A 123 -13.10 -6.91 4.76
C TYR A 123 -13.05 -7.94 3.62
N ARG A 124 -13.59 -7.61 2.44
CA ARG A 124 -13.56 -8.53 1.29
C ARG A 124 -12.15 -8.84 0.83
N GLN A 125 -11.26 -7.85 0.83
CA GLN A 125 -9.85 -8.04 0.49
C GLN A 125 -9.20 -9.10 1.38
N HIS A 126 -9.37 -9.02 2.70
CA HIS A 126 -8.78 -9.99 3.62
C HIS A 126 -9.41 -11.38 3.51
N ARG A 127 -10.73 -11.49 3.25
CA ARG A 127 -11.36 -12.78 2.92
C ARG A 127 -10.73 -13.40 1.68
N SER A 128 -10.68 -12.67 0.58
CA SER A 128 -10.12 -13.14 -0.69
C SER A 128 -8.64 -13.52 -0.58
N ILE A 129 -7.83 -12.74 0.14
CA ILE A 129 -6.42 -13.06 0.38
C ILE A 129 -6.27 -14.35 1.19
N SER A 130 -7.09 -14.51 2.23
CA SER A 130 -7.12 -15.69 3.08
C SER A 130 -7.52 -16.95 2.31
N GLU A 131 -8.57 -16.87 1.50
CA GLU A 131 -9.03 -17.95 0.62
C GLU A 131 -7.95 -18.36 -0.38
N ARG A 132 -7.35 -17.38 -1.08
CA ARG A 132 -6.25 -17.67 -2.01
C ARG A 132 -5.05 -18.31 -1.32
N MET A 133 -4.70 -17.88 -0.11
CA MET A 133 -3.64 -18.51 0.68
C MET A 133 -3.98 -19.97 0.98
N PHE A 134 -5.19 -20.25 1.45
CA PHE A 134 -5.64 -21.60 1.76
C PHE A 134 -5.59 -22.54 0.55
N TYR A 135 -6.15 -22.09 -0.58
CA TYR A 135 -6.25 -22.93 -1.78
C TYR A 135 -4.91 -23.11 -2.52
N ASN A 136 -4.00 -22.15 -2.40
CA ASN A 136 -2.67 -22.26 -3.03
C ASN A 136 -1.66 -23.07 -2.17
N PHE A 137 -1.90 -23.20 -0.86
CA PHE A 137 -1.03 -23.94 0.06
C PHE A 137 -1.81 -24.98 0.90
N PRO A 138 -2.54 -25.91 0.27
CA PRO A 138 -3.45 -26.81 0.98
C PRO A 138 -2.72 -27.72 1.97
N ASP A 139 -1.48 -28.12 1.70
CA ASP A 139 -0.69 -28.98 2.58
C ASP A 139 -0.35 -28.27 3.91
N VAL A 140 -0.18 -26.94 3.90
CA VAL A 140 0.10 -26.16 5.11
C VAL A 140 -1.09 -26.18 6.07
N PHE A 141 -2.31 -26.13 5.55
CA PHE A 141 -3.53 -25.99 6.34
C PHE A 141 -4.31 -27.29 6.55
N LYS A 142 -3.72 -28.44 6.21
CA LYS A 142 -4.37 -29.73 6.31
C LYS A 142 -4.42 -30.25 7.74
N GLY A 143 -5.64 -30.65 8.19
CA GLY A 143 -5.85 -31.26 9.50
C GLY A 143 -5.72 -30.28 10.66
N LYS A 144 -5.37 -30.80 11.82
CA LYS A 144 -5.26 -30.05 13.07
C LYS A 144 -3.89 -29.38 13.17
N ARG A 145 -3.82 -28.09 12.76
CA ARG A 145 -2.60 -27.28 12.77
C ARG A 145 -2.79 -26.02 13.58
N LYS A 146 -1.71 -25.43 14.09
CA LYS A 146 -1.69 -24.21 14.89
C LYS A 146 -1.39 -22.99 14.02
N ILE A 147 -2.07 -21.89 14.29
CA ILE A 147 -1.84 -20.58 13.67
C ILE A 147 -1.68 -19.54 14.77
N SER A 148 -0.57 -18.84 14.77
CA SER A 148 -0.34 -17.68 15.62
C SER A 148 -0.65 -16.41 14.83
N ALA A 149 -1.61 -15.60 15.28
CA ALA A 149 -1.99 -14.35 14.63
C ALA A 149 -1.81 -13.16 15.58
N CYS A 150 -1.19 -12.09 15.11
CA CYS A 150 -1.05 -10.86 15.88
C CYS A 150 -1.23 -9.61 15.01
N SER A 151 -1.67 -8.53 15.66
CA SER A 151 -1.84 -7.22 15.01
C SER A 151 -1.27 -6.11 15.87
N THR A 152 -1.06 -4.93 15.25
CA THR A 152 -0.86 -3.71 16.01
C THR A 152 -2.11 -3.40 16.85
N VAL A 153 -1.97 -2.48 17.81
CA VAL A 153 -3.09 -2.04 18.69
C VAL A 153 -4.18 -1.26 17.93
N VAL A 154 -3.97 -0.96 16.67
CA VAL A 154 -4.92 -0.18 15.86
C VAL A 154 -6.07 -1.06 15.40
N ILE A 155 -7.31 -0.62 15.66
CA ILE A 155 -8.55 -1.40 15.47
C ILE A 155 -8.65 -1.99 14.05
N ARG A 156 -8.37 -1.23 13.00
CA ARG A 156 -8.44 -1.73 11.62
C ARG A 156 -7.48 -2.90 11.34
N CYS A 157 -6.31 -2.93 12.00
CA CYS A 157 -5.39 -4.06 11.88
C CYS A 157 -5.91 -5.30 12.60
N ALA A 158 -6.50 -5.13 13.79
CA ALA A 158 -7.13 -6.21 14.54
C ALA A 158 -8.35 -6.79 13.80
N LEU A 159 -9.18 -5.95 13.17
CA LEU A 159 -10.32 -6.39 12.35
C LEU A 159 -9.87 -7.07 11.06
N SER A 160 -8.80 -6.61 10.42
CA SER A 160 -8.17 -7.29 9.27
C SER A 160 -7.69 -8.69 9.66
N MET A 161 -6.99 -8.82 10.80
CA MET A 161 -6.57 -10.10 11.38
C MET A 161 -7.77 -11.01 11.65
N ALA A 162 -8.80 -10.50 12.32
CA ALA A 162 -9.97 -11.27 12.68
C ALA A 162 -10.68 -11.83 11.44
N THR A 163 -10.94 -10.99 10.44
CA THR A 163 -11.55 -11.38 9.17
C THR A 163 -10.76 -12.45 8.44
N PHE A 164 -9.45 -12.28 8.36
CA PHE A 164 -8.55 -13.23 7.72
C PHE A 164 -8.59 -14.60 8.43
N CYS A 165 -8.47 -14.61 9.75
CA CYS A 165 -8.45 -15.82 10.56
C CYS A 165 -9.81 -16.51 10.60
N GLU A 166 -10.91 -15.77 10.66
CA GLU A 166 -12.28 -16.30 10.56
C GLU A 166 -12.49 -17.05 9.24
N THR A 167 -11.99 -16.49 8.14
CA THR A 167 -12.05 -17.13 6.83
C THR A 167 -11.29 -18.45 6.81
N LEU A 168 -10.03 -18.48 7.28
CA LEU A 168 -9.26 -19.73 7.40
C LEU A 168 -9.95 -20.76 8.28
N LYS A 169 -10.52 -20.33 9.41
CA LYS A 169 -11.26 -21.20 10.34
C LYS A 169 -12.52 -21.77 9.71
N GLY A 170 -13.21 -21.00 8.87
CA GLY A 170 -14.37 -21.47 8.09
C GLY A 170 -14.00 -22.53 7.06
N LEU A 171 -12.82 -22.39 6.41
CA LEU A 171 -12.31 -23.32 5.42
C LEU A 171 -11.78 -24.62 6.04
N ASN A 172 -11.14 -24.55 7.21
CA ASN A 172 -10.74 -25.71 8.00
C ASN A 172 -11.05 -25.49 9.49
N PRO A 173 -12.17 -26.06 10.01
CA PRO A 173 -12.55 -25.94 11.40
C PRO A 173 -11.60 -26.59 12.42
N GLU A 174 -10.68 -27.47 11.97
CA GLU A 174 -9.70 -28.11 12.88
C GLU A 174 -8.52 -27.19 13.24
N LEU A 175 -8.29 -26.11 12.46
CA LEU A 175 -7.22 -25.15 12.74
C LEU A 175 -7.37 -24.52 14.12
N GLN A 176 -6.26 -24.40 14.85
CA GLN A 176 -6.19 -23.84 16.19
C GLN A 176 -5.50 -22.47 16.17
N PHE A 177 -6.21 -21.46 16.58
CA PHE A 177 -5.73 -20.08 16.55
C PHE A 177 -5.32 -19.57 17.94
N THR A 178 -4.20 -18.85 18.00
CA THR A 178 -3.87 -17.94 19.08
C THR A 178 -3.88 -16.51 18.54
N TYR A 179 -4.44 -15.58 19.32
CA TYR A 179 -4.57 -14.18 18.91
C TYR A 179 -3.81 -13.26 19.85
N GLY A 180 -3.24 -12.21 19.28
CA GLY A 180 -2.58 -11.14 20.03
C GLY A 180 -2.76 -9.78 19.36
N SER A 181 -3.22 -8.79 20.15
CA SER A 181 -3.25 -7.38 19.75
C SER A 181 -2.99 -6.55 21.00
N GLY A 182 -1.77 -6.07 21.17
CA GLY A 182 -1.38 -5.33 22.37
C GLY A 182 0.04 -4.78 22.26
N GLU A 183 0.40 -3.90 23.22
CA GLU A 183 1.68 -3.17 23.24
C GLU A 183 2.91 -4.07 23.14
N ARG A 184 2.85 -5.28 23.70
CA ARG A 184 3.96 -6.23 23.63
C ARG A 184 4.38 -6.60 22.20
N TYR A 185 3.46 -6.51 21.25
CA TYR A 185 3.71 -6.82 19.83
C TYR A 185 4.23 -5.62 19.05
N MET A 186 3.99 -4.40 19.56
CA MET A 186 4.43 -3.16 18.93
C MET A 186 5.95 -3.06 18.79
N ARG A 187 6.70 -3.75 19.67
CA ARG A 187 8.17 -3.80 19.63
C ARG A 187 8.75 -4.33 18.31
N TYR A 188 7.95 -5.01 17.48
CA TYR A 188 8.34 -5.47 16.15
C TYR A 188 7.28 -5.19 15.07
N LEU A 189 5.99 -5.09 15.42
CA LEU A 189 4.96 -4.81 14.41
C LEU A 189 4.90 -3.34 13.99
N ASN A 190 5.35 -2.42 14.81
CA ASN A 190 5.37 -0.98 14.52
C ASN A 190 6.42 -0.27 15.39
N TYR A 191 7.62 -0.81 15.38
CA TYR A 191 8.74 -0.26 16.15
C TYR A 191 9.37 0.91 15.38
N TRP A 192 9.58 2.01 16.10
CA TRP A 192 10.32 3.17 15.60
C TRP A 192 11.36 3.55 16.64
N ASN A 193 12.64 3.41 16.30
CA ASN A 193 13.73 3.87 17.16
C ASN A 193 13.87 5.40 17.12
N GLU A 194 14.65 5.95 18.05
CA GLU A 194 14.83 7.40 18.18
C GLU A 194 15.43 8.02 16.92
N ASN A 195 16.46 7.42 16.33
CA ASN A 195 17.11 7.93 15.13
C ASN A 195 16.13 7.99 13.93
N ALA A 196 15.25 7.00 13.78
CA ALA A 196 14.25 7.02 12.72
C ALA A 196 13.18 8.09 12.96
N ARG A 197 12.78 8.31 14.22
CA ARG A 197 11.85 9.39 14.58
C ARG A 197 12.45 10.75 14.30
N GLU A 198 13.70 10.98 14.66
CA GLU A 198 14.44 12.20 14.40
C GLU A 198 14.58 12.42 12.88
N PHE A 199 15.04 11.41 12.13
CA PHE A 199 15.19 11.50 10.68
C PHE A 199 13.87 11.78 9.94
N THR A 200 12.74 11.27 10.42
CA THR A 200 11.43 11.47 9.80
C THR A 200 10.66 12.67 10.35
N SER A 201 11.22 13.40 11.32
CA SER A 201 10.60 14.58 11.92
C SER A 201 10.52 15.76 10.95
N ASP A 202 9.78 16.79 11.33
CA ASP A 202 9.65 18.00 10.52
C ASP A 202 10.91 18.90 10.58
N GLU A 203 11.80 18.66 11.54
CA GLU A 203 13.07 19.36 11.69
C GLU A 203 14.23 18.74 10.91
N SER A 204 14.02 17.62 10.23
CA SER A 204 15.05 16.96 9.41
C SER A 204 15.51 17.81 8.23
N ASP A 205 16.81 17.75 7.95
CA ASP A 205 17.44 18.55 6.88
C ASP A 205 16.80 18.37 5.50
N TRP A 206 16.42 17.14 5.15
CA TRP A 206 15.78 16.83 3.86
C TRP A 206 14.41 17.48 3.69
N ARG A 207 13.77 17.93 4.77
CA ARG A 207 12.46 18.61 4.73
C ARG A 207 12.49 19.92 3.94
N LYS A 208 13.63 20.63 3.98
CA LYS A 208 13.79 21.86 3.21
C LYS A 208 13.64 21.60 1.71
N ASP A 209 14.34 20.57 1.21
CA ASP A 209 14.30 20.21 -0.21
C ASP A 209 12.92 19.65 -0.59
N TYR A 210 12.29 18.88 0.33
CA TYR A 210 10.92 18.43 0.16
C TYR A 210 9.90 19.57 0.04
N HIS A 211 10.01 20.59 0.88
CA HIS A 211 9.12 21.76 0.79
C HIS A 211 9.34 22.56 -0.49
N GLU A 212 10.56 22.60 -1.00
CA GLU A 212 10.84 23.20 -2.30
C GLU A 212 10.18 22.40 -3.43
N PHE A 213 10.37 21.09 -3.43
CA PHE A 213 9.72 20.18 -4.35
C PHE A 213 8.19 20.29 -4.31
N CYS A 214 7.58 20.42 -3.13
CA CYS A 214 6.14 20.69 -3.00
C CYS A 214 5.72 21.99 -3.71
N ARG A 215 6.46 23.08 -3.53
CA ARG A 215 6.15 24.35 -4.19
C ARG A 215 6.28 24.31 -5.72
N GLU A 216 7.18 23.46 -6.23
CA GLU A 216 7.40 23.30 -7.66
C GLU A 216 6.37 22.39 -8.34
N HIS A 217 5.66 21.55 -7.55
CA HIS A 217 4.74 20.54 -8.08
C HIS A 217 3.26 20.79 -7.69
N ILE A 218 2.96 21.56 -6.66
CA ILE A 218 1.56 21.80 -6.21
C ILE A 218 1.10 23.18 -6.66
N HIS A 219 0.20 23.20 -7.66
CA HIS A 219 -0.32 24.42 -8.31
C HIS A 219 -1.85 24.47 -8.24
N PRO A 220 -2.44 24.99 -7.15
CA PRO A 220 -3.88 24.94 -6.92
C PRO A 220 -4.71 25.93 -7.77
N GLU A 221 -4.08 26.90 -8.45
CA GLU A 221 -4.75 28.06 -9.06
C GLU A 221 -5.77 27.65 -10.14
N ARG A 222 -5.47 26.61 -10.95
CA ARG A 222 -6.40 26.12 -11.96
C ARG A 222 -7.65 25.52 -11.30
N LEU A 223 -7.45 24.68 -10.27
CA LEU A 223 -8.53 24.06 -9.53
C LEU A 223 -9.41 25.12 -8.85
N MET A 224 -8.78 26.16 -8.27
CA MET A 224 -9.53 27.26 -7.66
C MET A 224 -10.39 28.01 -8.67
N ARG A 225 -9.88 28.28 -9.89
CA ARG A 225 -10.67 28.90 -10.95
C ARG A 225 -11.82 27.97 -11.45
N LEU A 226 -11.62 26.67 -11.39
CA LEU A 226 -12.65 25.70 -11.75
C LEU A 226 -13.81 25.69 -10.75
N LEU A 227 -13.50 25.79 -9.44
CA LEU A 227 -14.49 25.63 -8.36
C LEU A 227 -15.14 26.95 -7.92
N PHE A 228 -14.46 28.08 -8.05
CA PHE A 228 -14.91 29.37 -7.50
C PHE A 228 -15.07 30.42 -8.60
N SER A 229 -16.21 31.15 -8.56
CA SER A 229 -16.51 32.27 -9.45
C SER A 229 -15.84 33.60 -9.05
N ASN A 230 -15.39 33.71 -7.78
CA ASN A 230 -14.78 34.93 -7.23
C ASN A 230 -13.36 34.65 -6.71
N GLN A 231 -12.34 35.03 -7.49
CA GLN A 231 -10.94 34.79 -7.14
C GLN A 231 -10.42 35.70 -6.01
N ASN A 232 -11.02 36.87 -5.79
CA ASN A 232 -10.67 37.72 -4.63
C ASN A 232 -11.12 37.03 -3.32
N TYR A 233 -12.28 36.40 -3.32
CA TYR A 233 -12.73 35.58 -2.18
C TYR A 233 -11.77 34.43 -1.92
N VAL A 234 -11.31 33.73 -2.96
CA VAL A 234 -10.34 32.63 -2.82
C VAL A 234 -9.06 33.11 -2.17
N GLN A 235 -8.49 34.22 -2.66
CA GLN A 235 -7.24 34.78 -2.10
C GLN A 235 -7.35 35.18 -0.61
N GLN A 236 -8.53 35.62 -0.18
CA GLN A 236 -8.73 36.15 1.18
C GLN A 236 -9.22 35.09 2.19
N HIS A 237 -9.90 34.03 1.73
CA HIS A 237 -10.66 33.13 2.59
C HIS A 237 -10.39 31.65 2.38
N VAL A 238 -9.63 31.26 1.34
CA VAL A 238 -9.39 29.85 1.03
C VAL A 238 -7.91 29.51 1.13
N ASN A 239 -7.58 28.55 1.97
CA ASN A 239 -6.28 27.89 1.87
C ASN A 239 -6.31 26.95 0.66
N GLN A 240 -5.75 27.43 -0.46
CA GLN A 240 -5.88 26.79 -1.77
C GLN A 240 -5.18 25.44 -1.83
N GLU A 241 -3.99 25.32 -1.26
CA GLU A 241 -3.23 24.06 -1.19
C GLU A 241 -3.95 23.05 -0.30
N GLN A 242 -4.43 23.47 0.87
CA GLN A 242 -5.20 22.59 1.77
C GLN A 242 -6.46 22.05 1.10
N LEU A 243 -7.18 22.90 0.33
CA LEU A 243 -8.37 22.47 -0.39
C LEU A 243 -8.02 21.49 -1.52
N MET A 244 -6.98 21.79 -2.30
CA MET A 244 -6.53 20.90 -3.38
C MET A 244 -6.12 19.52 -2.84
N MET A 245 -5.30 19.49 -1.80
CA MET A 245 -4.85 18.26 -1.17
C MET A 245 -6.00 17.49 -0.51
N GLY A 246 -6.93 18.19 0.15
CA GLY A 246 -8.10 17.55 0.76
C GLY A 246 -9.00 16.89 -0.29
N LEU A 247 -9.28 17.58 -1.41
CA LEU A 247 -10.03 17.03 -2.54
C LEU A 247 -9.30 15.84 -3.20
N TYR A 248 -7.98 15.91 -3.31
CA TYR A 248 -7.17 14.81 -3.83
C TYR A 248 -7.25 13.57 -2.92
N TRP A 249 -7.16 13.71 -1.60
CA TRP A 249 -7.26 12.57 -0.68
C TRP A 249 -8.67 11.95 -0.70
N ILE A 250 -9.72 12.78 -0.79
CA ILE A 250 -11.09 12.28 -0.96
C ILE A 250 -11.24 11.54 -2.29
N ALA A 251 -10.75 12.11 -3.40
CA ALA A 251 -10.75 11.47 -4.71
C ALA A 251 -10.04 10.11 -4.70
N SER A 252 -8.88 10.06 -4.02
CA SER A 252 -8.05 8.87 -3.86
C SER A 252 -8.74 7.77 -3.05
N ASP A 253 -9.57 8.14 -2.07
CA ASP A 253 -10.22 7.20 -1.16
C ASP A 253 -11.51 6.60 -1.73
N ILE A 254 -12.14 7.21 -2.71
CA ILE A 254 -13.40 6.70 -3.30
C ILE A 254 -13.28 5.25 -3.77
N GLN A 255 -12.16 4.87 -4.38
CA GLN A 255 -11.90 3.49 -4.80
C GLN A 255 -11.90 2.47 -3.64
N ASN A 256 -11.78 2.94 -2.41
CA ASN A 256 -11.82 2.12 -1.19
C ASN A 256 -13.22 1.97 -0.60
N THR A 257 -14.22 2.68 -1.12
CA THR A 257 -15.62 2.69 -0.67
C THR A 257 -16.52 1.88 -1.60
N GLU A 258 -17.83 1.85 -1.30
CA GLU A 258 -18.86 1.27 -2.19
C GLU A 258 -19.54 2.34 -3.08
N LEU A 259 -19.06 3.56 -3.06
CA LEU A 259 -19.68 4.67 -3.76
C LEU A 259 -19.36 4.64 -5.27
N ASP A 260 -20.37 4.73 -6.11
CA ASP A 260 -20.23 4.87 -7.56
C ASP A 260 -20.15 6.35 -7.94
N LEU A 261 -19.03 6.98 -7.58
CA LEU A 261 -18.71 8.35 -7.96
C LEU A 261 -17.19 8.58 -8.04
N SER A 262 -16.82 9.71 -8.65
CA SER A 262 -15.41 10.08 -8.81
C SER A 262 -15.23 11.58 -8.60
N PHE A 263 -14.04 12.00 -8.19
CA PHE A 263 -13.59 13.39 -8.16
C PHE A 263 -12.38 13.62 -9.07
N TYR A 264 -11.93 12.61 -9.81
CA TYR A 264 -10.81 12.79 -10.75
C TYR A 264 -11.14 13.69 -11.92
N ASP A 265 -12.42 13.95 -12.19
CA ASP A 265 -12.91 14.88 -13.21
C ASP A 265 -12.63 16.37 -12.95
N ILE A 266 -12.08 16.70 -11.78
CA ILE A 266 -11.67 18.06 -11.43
C ILE A 266 -10.15 18.28 -11.52
N PHE A 267 -9.38 17.21 -11.74
CA PHE A 267 -7.93 17.25 -11.85
C PHE A 267 -7.48 16.98 -13.29
N GLU A 268 -6.39 17.64 -13.69
CA GLU A 268 -5.64 17.26 -14.88
C GLU A 268 -4.69 16.08 -14.56
N LYS A 269 -4.25 15.35 -15.59
CA LYS A 269 -3.38 14.18 -15.42
C LYS A 269 -2.03 14.57 -14.84
N GLU A 270 -1.53 15.70 -15.26
CA GLU A 270 -0.29 16.31 -14.79
C GLU A 270 -0.39 16.67 -13.30
N GLU A 271 -1.50 17.28 -12.89
CA GLU A 271 -1.74 17.61 -11.48
C GLU A 271 -1.79 16.36 -10.58
N LEU A 272 -2.47 15.30 -11.04
CA LEU A 272 -2.51 14.03 -10.30
C LEU A 272 -1.13 13.39 -10.19
N PHE A 273 -0.33 13.45 -11.25
CA PHE A 273 1.02 12.93 -11.25
C PHE A 273 1.93 13.74 -10.31
N ASP A 274 1.84 15.06 -10.35
CA ASP A 274 2.65 15.96 -9.52
C ASP A 274 2.31 15.80 -8.04
N ILE A 275 1.03 15.74 -7.68
CA ILE A 275 0.60 15.47 -6.30
C ILE A 275 1.09 14.08 -5.85
N TRP A 276 0.99 13.07 -6.73
CA TRP A 276 1.50 11.75 -6.41
C TRP A 276 3.03 11.75 -6.23
N GLN A 277 3.80 12.47 -7.06
CA GLN A 277 5.26 12.57 -6.90
C GLN A 277 5.63 13.14 -5.52
N VAL A 278 4.93 14.16 -5.04
CA VAL A 278 5.13 14.74 -3.71
C VAL A 278 4.91 13.71 -2.61
N ASN A 279 3.86 12.90 -2.71
CA ASN A 279 3.59 11.83 -1.74
C ASN A 279 4.61 10.70 -1.84
N ASN A 280 4.94 10.28 -3.05
CA ASN A 280 5.94 9.25 -3.31
C ASN A 280 7.33 9.65 -2.81
N TYR A 281 7.73 10.92 -2.98
CA TYR A 281 8.96 11.47 -2.41
C TYR A 281 9.02 11.23 -0.90
N LYS A 282 7.99 11.67 -0.17
CA LYS A 282 7.94 11.51 1.28
C LYS A 282 8.03 10.04 1.70
N HIS A 283 7.29 9.16 1.03
CA HIS A 283 7.31 7.73 1.32
C HIS A 283 8.66 7.10 0.99
N TYR A 284 9.28 7.47 -0.13
CA TYR A 284 10.59 6.96 -0.52
C TYR A 284 11.68 7.33 0.48
N VAL A 285 11.68 8.56 0.98
CA VAL A 285 12.65 9.02 1.98
C VAL A 285 12.38 8.42 3.36
N CYS A 286 11.12 8.44 3.82
CA CYS A 286 10.77 8.03 5.17
C CYS A 286 10.62 6.52 5.36
N ASN A 287 10.31 5.75 4.29
CA ASN A 287 9.95 4.34 4.38
C ASN A 287 10.62 3.47 3.31
N GLY A 288 11.20 4.08 2.28
CA GLY A 288 11.80 3.38 1.16
C GLY A 288 13.30 3.16 1.29
N THR A 289 13.97 3.22 0.16
CA THR A 289 15.40 2.93 0.03
C THR A 289 16.24 4.15 -0.37
N CYS A 290 15.72 5.36 -0.13
CA CYS A 290 16.44 6.58 -0.39
C CYS A 290 17.79 6.59 0.33
N PRO A 291 18.91 6.83 -0.38
CA PRO A 291 20.25 6.80 0.21
C PRO A 291 20.45 7.74 1.40
N TRP A 292 19.65 8.81 1.51
CA TRP A 292 19.78 9.81 2.58
C TRP A 292 19.49 9.22 3.98
N GLY A 293 18.61 8.23 4.08
CA GLY A 293 18.18 7.68 5.36
C GLY A 293 17.94 6.17 5.38
N LYS A 294 18.22 5.45 4.27
CA LYS A 294 17.86 4.04 4.16
C LYS A 294 18.39 3.17 5.33
N GLU A 295 19.64 3.38 5.76
CA GLU A 295 20.20 2.60 6.86
C GLU A 295 19.50 2.89 8.19
N ILE A 296 19.09 4.13 8.42
CA ILE A 296 18.35 4.53 9.63
C ILE A 296 16.96 3.90 9.61
N VAL A 297 16.25 4.05 8.49
CA VAL A 297 14.88 3.56 8.30
C VAL A 297 14.86 2.03 8.34
N GLN A 298 15.66 1.36 7.51
CA GLN A 298 15.65 -0.11 7.41
C GLN A 298 16.04 -0.79 8.70
N ARG A 299 17.05 -0.28 9.45
CA ARG A 299 17.45 -0.84 10.75
C ARG A 299 16.31 -0.85 11.78
N THR A 300 15.34 0.06 11.65
CA THR A 300 14.15 0.11 12.50
C THR A 300 13.29 -1.16 12.34
N PHE A 301 13.37 -1.83 11.19
CA PHE A 301 12.56 -3.02 10.88
C PHE A 301 13.30 -4.34 11.06
N ILE A 302 14.57 -4.32 11.52
CA ILE A 302 15.32 -5.52 11.92
C ILE A 302 14.54 -6.36 12.95
N PRO A 303 13.94 -5.79 14.03
CA PRO A 303 13.17 -6.60 14.98
C PRO A 303 11.98 -7.36 14.35
N LEU A 304 11.37 -6.82 13.30
CA LEU A 304 10.32 -7.52 12.55
C LEU A 304 10.89 -8.68 11.74
N LEU A 305 12.02 -8.45 11.06
CA LEU A 305 12.71 -9.51 10.31
C LEU A 305 13.18 -10.63 11.23
N GLU A 306 13.79 -10.30 12.37
CA GLU A 306 14.19 -11.26 13.40
C GLU A 306 12.99 -12.10 13.88
N ASN A 307 11.88 -11.46 14.21
CA ASN A 307 10.66 -12.16 14.59
C ASN A 307 10.11 -13.08 13.48
N ILE A 308 10.25 -12.70 12.21
CA ILE A 308 9.89 -13.56 11.07
C ILE A 308 10.78 -14.80 11.02
N LEU A 309 12.10 -14.61 11.14
CA LEU A 309 13.09 -15.70 11.11
C LEU A 309 12.97 -16.64 12.32
N ASP A 310 12.78 -16.09 13.52
CA ASP A 310 12.61 -16.88 14.74
C ASP A 310 11.35 -17.74 14.65
N SER A 311 10.24 -17.18 14.20
CA SER A 311 8.99 -17.93 14.02
C SER A 311 9.12 -19.04 12.96
N ALA A 312 9.90 -18.82 11.91
CA ALA A 312 10.18 -19.85 10.90
C ALA A 312 11.06 -20.97 11.50
N ASN A 313 12.08 -20.63 12.29
CA ASN A 313 12.91 -21.61 12.98
C ASN A 313 12.11 -22.43 14.00
N GLU A 314 11.20 -21.81 14.75
CA GLU A 314 10.28 -22.52 15.65
C GLU A 314 9.38 -23.50 14.87
N ALA A 315 8.87 -23.10 13.70
CA ALA A 315 8.02 -23.95 12.87
C ALA A 315 8.78 -25.15 12.28
N ILE A 316 10.07 -25.00 11.98
CA ILE A 316 10.94 -26.11 11.55
C ILE A 316 11.07 -27.16 12.67
N GLN A 317 11.13 -26.72 13.93
CA GLN A 317 11.27 -27.61 15.09
C GLN A 317 9.92 -28.15 15.59
N ASN A 318 8.82 -27.49 15.23
CA ASN A 318 7.48 -27.81 15.70
C ASN A 318 6.51 -27.98 14.51
N ASP A 319 6.36 -29.22 14.08
CA ASP A 319 5.53 -29.61 12.91
C ASP A 319 4.04 -29.24 13.05
N GLU A 320 3.56 -28.86 14.22
CA GLU A 320 2.16 -28.45 14.42
C GLU A 320 1.88 -27.00 13.94
N MET A 321 2.91 -26.16 13.77
CA MET A 321 2.73 -24.78 13.36
C MET A 321 2.54 -24.65 11.84
N ALA A 322 1.36 -24.19 11.42
CA ALA A 322 1.05 -23.94 10.02
C ALA A 322 1.45 -22.52 9.58
N ALA A 323 1.13 -21.53 10.38
CA ALA A 323 1.38 -20.14 10.00
C ALA A 323 1.58 -19.20 11.19
N THR A 324 2.38 -18.16 10.95
CA THR A 324 2.43 -16.94 11.79
C THR A 324 1.97 -15.76 10.96
N LEU A 325 0.84 -15.18 11.37
CA LEU A 325 0.15 -14.11 10.66
C LEU A 325 0.32 -12.79 11.41
N ARG A 326 0.82 -11.75 10.75
CA ARG A 326 1.06 -10.43 11.32
C ARG A 326 0.29 -9.39 10.52
N PHE A 327 -0.37 -8.45 11.22
CA PHE A 327 -1.18 -7.40 10.61
C PHE A 327 -0.77 -6.02 11.12
N GLY A 328 -0.45 -5.13 10.19
CA GLY A 328 0.05 -3.79 10.51
C GLY A 328 -0.22 -2.79 9.40
N HIS A 329 0.80 -2.02 9.06
CA HIS A 329 0.69 -0.80 8.26
C HIS A 329 1.62 -0.81 7.04
N ASP A 330 1.33 0.11 6.10
CA ASP A 330 2.18 0.45 4.95
C ASP A 330 3.62 0.80 5.36
N GLY A 331 3.75 1.65 6.38
CA GLY A 331 5.05 2.06 6.93
C GLY A 331 5.94 0.93 7.45
N ASN A 332 5.43 -0.31 7.52
CA ASN A 332 6.23 -1.50 7.83
C ASN A 332 6.50 -2.36 6.59
N VAL A 333 5.53 -2.44 5.66
CA VAL A 333 5.70 -3.22 4.41
C VAL A 333 6.80 -2.61 3.55
N MET A 334 6.75 -1.29 3.33
CA MET A 334 7.73 -0.59 2.48
C MET A 334 9.18 -0.83 2.91
N PRO A 335 9.60 -0.53 4.16
CA PRO A 335 10.99 -0.73 4.53
C PRO A 335 11.37 -2.22 4.67
N LEU A 336 10.42 -3.09 5.00
CA LEU A 336 10.69 -4.53 5.03
C LEU A 336 11.01 -5.08 3.63
N THR A 337 10.27 -4.64 2.59
CA THR A 337 10.56 -5.03 1.21
C THR A 337 11.91 -4.50 0.73
N GLY A 338 12.27 -3.28 1.12
CA GLY A 338 13.58 -2.68 0.87
C GLY A 338 14.71 -3.44 1.59
N LEU A 339 14.53 -3.78 2.86
CA LEU A 339 15.49 -4.55 3.66
C LEU A 339 15.75 -5.95 3.07
N LEU A 340 14.73 -6.56 2.47
CA LEU A 340 14.81 -7.86 1.79
C LEU A 340 15.29 -7.76 0.34
N HIS A 341 15.58 -6.58 -0.17
CA HIS A 341 16.01 -6.32 -1.55
C HIS A 341 15.07 -6.94 -2.60
N LEU A 342 13.75 -6.83 -2.37
CA LEU A 342 12.79 -7.39 -3.32
C LEU A 342 12.80 -6.59 -4.62
N GLU A 343 12.70 -7.30 -5.74
CA GLU A 343 12.64 -6.69 -7.07
C GLU A 343 11.51 -5.67 -7.17
N GLY A 344 11.79 -4.49 -7.75
CA GLY A 344 10.84 -3.37 -7.83
C GLY A 344 10.60 -2.60 -6.54
N CYS A 345 11.13 -3.08 -5.39
CA CYS A 345 11.01 -2.43 -4.09
C CYS A 345 12.32 -1.82 -3.59
N TYR A 346 13.43 -2.08 -4.28
CA TYR A 346 14.74 -1.61 -3.94
C TYR A 346 15.35 -0.86 -5.12
N GLY A 347 15.47 0.44 -4.99
CA GLY A 347 16.09 1.31 -5.98
C GLY A 347 16.72 2.50 -5.26
N GLU A 348 17.89 2.94 -5.72
CA GLU A 348 18.63 4.06 -5.13
C GLU A 348 18.68 5.22 -6.11
N GLU A 349 18.20 6.37 -5.66
CA GLU A 349 18.24 7.64 -6.39
C GLU A 349 18.36 8.79 -5.38
N THR A 350 19.13 9.80 -5.71
CA THR A 350 19.33 10.99 -4.86
C THR A 350 18.77 12.27 -5.48
N ASN A 351 18.46 12.25 -6.80
CA ASN A 351 17.79 13.36 -7.45
C ASN A 351 16.26 13.18 -7.32
N SER A 352 15.61 14.07 -6.60
CA SER A 352 14.16 14.03 -6.31
C SER A 352 13.30 13.95 -7.57
N GLU A 353 13.73 14.60 -8.66
CA GLU A 353 13.04 14.56 -9.96
C GLU A 353 13.01 13.17 -10.63
N ASN A 354 13.77 12.23 -10.10
CA ASN A 354 13.88 10.88 -10.63
C ASN A 354 13.36 9.79 -9.67
N PHE A 355 12.91 10.14 -8.46
CA PHE A 355 12.45 9.15 -7.45
C PHE A 355 11.38 8.23 -8.01
N TYR A 356 10.44 8.77 -8.77
CA TYR A 356 9.36 8.00 -9.39
C TYR A 356 9.82 6.94 -10.40
N ARG A 357 11.06 7.03 -10.89
CA ARG A 357 11.63 6.08 -11.87
C ARG A 357 12.16 4.81 -11.22
N VAL A 358 12.56 4.91 -9.96
CA VAL A 358 13.20 3.80 -9.24
C VAL A 358 12.32 3.20 -8.17
N TRP A 359 11.29 3.95 -7.72
CA TRP A 359 10.44 3.53 -6.61
C TRP A 359 9.02 4.12 -6.74
N SER A 360 8.00 3.32 -6.45
CA SER A 360 6.60 3.75 -6.53
C SER A 360 5.79 3.08 -5.44
N ASP A 361 5.24 3.88 -4.52
CA ASP A 361 4.50 3.42 -3.35
C ASP A 361 3.24 2.61 -3.71
N TYR A 362 2.45 3.04 -4.71
CA TYR A 362 1.26 2.31 -5.15
C TYR A 362 1.56 0.89 -5.69
N LYS A 363 2.79 0.63 -6.19
CA LYS A 363 3.22 -0.70 -6.64
C LYS A 363 3.59 -1.60 -5.47
N ILE A 364 4.15 -1.02 -4.42
CA ILE A 364 4.73 -1.74 -3.29
C ILE A 364 3.69 -2.00 -2.21
N VAL A 365 2.85 -1.00 -1.94
CA VAL A 365 2.02 -1.00 -0.73
C VAL A 365 0.58 -0.56 -0.97
N PRO A 366 -0.13 -1.12 -1.96
CA PRO A 366 -1.58 -0.89 -2.06
C PRO A 366 -2.28 -1.29 -0.75
N MET A 367 -3.54 -0.88 -0.54
CA MET A 367 -4.33 -1.37 0.59
C MET A 367 -4.30 -2.90 0.64
N ALA A 368 -4.27 -3.51 1.82
CA ALA A 368 -4.14 -4.95 2.03
C ALA A 368 -2.88 -5.60 1.41
N ALA A 369 -1.86 -4.82 1.03
CA ALA A 369 -0.57 -5.36 0.59
C ALA A 369 0.02 -6.32 1.62
N LYS A 370 0.71 -7.34 1.13
CA LYS A 370 1.29 -8.36 2.01
C LYS A 370 2.64 -8.84 1.51
N LEU A 371 3.48 -9.20 2.46
CA LEU A 371 4.65 -10.04 2.26
C LEU A 371 4.32 -11.45 2.75
N LEU A 372 4.56 -12.44 1.92
CA LEU A 372 4.34 -13.85 2.24
C LEU A 372 5.63 -14.62 1.97
N GLN A 373 6.14 -15.26 3.00
CA GLN A 373 7.25 -16.20 2.93
C GLN A 373 6.73 -17.61 3.21
N LYS A 374 6.99 -18.54 2.28
CA LYS A 374 6.72 -19.96 2.49
C LYS A 374 8.01 -20.68 2.85
N SER A 375 7.93 -21.62 3.79
CA SER A 375 8.99 -22.57 4.08
C SER A 375 8.63 -23.92 3.50
N GLU A 376 9.58 -24.56 2.85
CA GLU A 376 9.40 -25.82 2.11
C GLU A 376 10.36 -26.88 2.67
N MET A 377 9.84 -28.10 2.82
CA MET A 377 10.62 -29.25 3.30
C MET A 377 10.74 -30.27 2.16
N ARG A 378 11.91 -30.90 2.03
CA ARG A 378 12.14 -31.95 1.07
C ARG A 378 11.37 -33.21 1.45
N LYS A 379 10.61 -33.79 0.53
CA LYS A 379 9.71 -34.93 0.80
C LYS A 379 10.41 -36.22 1.23
N ASP A 380 11.67 -36.38 0.87
CA ASP A 380 12.49 -37.58 1.05
C ASP A 380 13.47 -37.49 2.25
N ILE A 381 13.46 -36.40 3.00
CA ILE A 381 14.24 -36.29 4.26
C ILE A 381 13.29 -36.60 5.41
N VAL A 382 13.33 -37.86 5.88
CA VAL A 382 12.85 -38.23 7.20
C VAL A 382 13.92 -37.76 8.17
N ILE A 383 13.67 -36.67 8.90
CA ILE A 383 14.53 -36.27 10.02
C ILE A 383 14.13 -37.18 11.17
N GLU A 384 14.84 -38.29 11.37
CA GLU A 384 14.84 -39.03 12.63
C GLU A 384 15.62 -38.15 13.63
N LEU A 385 14.89 -37.45 14.47
CA LEU A 385 15.47 -36.80 15.67
C LEU A 385 15.66 -37.90 16.70
N SER A 386 16.89 -38.39 16.83
CA SER A 386 17.35 -39.26 17.95
C SER A 386 17.65 -38.42 19.19
#